data_5fd0514d5c058b6be37d74e6f7c228ff
#
_entry.id   5fd0514d5c058b6be37d74e6f7c228ff
#
_cell.length_a   1.000
_cell.length_b   1.000
_cell.length_c   1.000
_cell.angle_alpha   90.00
_cell.angle_beta   90.00
_cell.angle_gamma   90.00
#
_symmetry.space_group_name_H-M   'P 1'
#
loop_
_entity.id
_entity.type
_entity.pdbx_description
1 polymer ?
#
loop_
_entity_poly.entity_id
_entity_poly.type
_entity_poly.pdbx_seq_one_letter_code
_entity_poly.pdbx_strand_id
1 'polypeptide(L)'
;DSPEAIEEMLWMAFHPQSHDSASDNRLDLVSPDFAAFYRDHIRKLLWLRQGRRYLAKGNYNLVRLRAILQLFPDARIIIPLRDPLTHIASLMRQHALFSAAEVRHPAALRYMQRVGHYEFGLDRRALNLGSVSATTAIQKLWRDGNEVEGWSLYWASVHDFVAEQLHEDRAVRKAALLVRFEELCADAEGTLTRILNHAHLESDKAWIAATSRHIRAPSSGPPPFTEAQYRKIRQITASAAQRLGIGQR
;
A
#
# COMPACT_ATOMS: atom_id res chain seq x y z
N ASP A 1 11.30 -13.52 -0.77
CA ASP A 1 11.41 -12.63 -1.93
C ASP A 1 10.02 -12.14 -2.31
N SER A 2 9.78 -10.84 -2.24
CA SER A 2 8.50 -10.26 -2.63
C SER A 2 8.52 -9.93 -4.14
N PRO A 3 7.51 -10.36 -4.91
CA PRO A 3 7.40 -9.98 -6.32
C PRO A 3 7.34 -8.46 -6.56
N GLU A 4 6.86 -7.69 -5.59
CA GLU A 4 6.77 -6.22 -5.63
C GLU A 4 8.12 -5.56 -5.82
N ALA A 5 9.15 -6.07 -5.16
CA ALA A 5 10.49 -5.50 -5.19
C ALA A 5 11.06 -5.45 -6.63
N ILE A 6 10.63 -6.35 -7.49
CA ILE A 6 11.09 -6.41 -8.88
C ILE A 6 10.33 -5.40 -9.74
N GLU A 7 9.04 -5.22 -9.52
CA GLU A 7 8.24 -4.28 -10.31
C GLU A 7 8.62 -2.82 -10.05
N GLU A 8 8.88 -2.47 -8.80
CA GLU A 8 9.21 -1.08 -8.46
C GLU A 8 10.48 -0.60 -9.16
N MET A 9 11.44 -1.48 -9.38
CA MET A 9 12.64 -1.17 -10.17
C MET A 9 12.30 -0.73 -11.60
N LEU A 10 11.26 -1.30 -12.21
CA LEU A 10 10.82 -0.94 -13.56
C LEU A 10 10.19 0.46 -13.55
N TRP A 11 9.35 0.77 -12.57
CA TRP A 11 8.77 2.09 -12.40
C TRP A 11 9.85 3.14 -12.17
N MET A 12 10.80 2.89 -11.28
CA MET A 12 11.92 3.80 -10.99
C MET A 12 12.80 4.07 -12.22
N ALA A 13 13.01 3.07 -13.08
CA ALA A 13 13.82 3.22 -14.28
C ALA A 13 13.25 4.25 -15.26
N PHE A 14 11.92 4.38 -15.34
CA PHE A 14 11.25 5.33 -16.22
C PHE A 14 10.76 6.59 -15.47
N HIS A 15 10.61 6.51 -14.16
CA HIS A 15 10.16 7.60 -13.29
C HIS A 15 11.12 7.76 -12.11
N PRO A 16 12.33 8.32 -12.35
CA PRO A 16 13.40 8.35 -11.33
C PRO A 16 13.06 9.17 -10.08
N GLN A 17 12.02 10.02 -10.14
CA GLN A 17 11.55 10.83 -9.01
C GLN A 17 10.44 10.17 -8.19
N SER A 18 10.07 8.92 -8.50
CA SER A 18 8.94 8.21 -7.84
C SER A 18 9.05 8.12 -6.31
N HIS A 19 10.26 8.23 -5.77
CA HIS A 19 10.55 8.17 -4.34
C HIS A 19 11.27 9.40 -3.81
N ASP A 20 11.30 10.48 -4.59
CA ASP A 20 11.81 11.76 -4.13
C ASP A 20 10.69 12.50 -3.38
N SER A 21 10.86 12.67 -2.08
CA SER A 21 9.87 13.36 -1.24
C SER A 21 9.72 14.85 -1.55
N ALA A 22 10.66 15.46 -2.28
CA ALA A 22 10.56 16.83 -2.74
C ALA A 22 9.73 16.96 -4.04
N SER A 23 9.58 15.87 -4.77
CA SER A 23 8.82 15.79 -6.01
C SER A 23 7.42 15.23 -5.75
N ASP A 24 6.44 15.60 -6.57
CA ASP A 24 5.12 14.97 -6.54
C ASP A 24 5.23 13.51 -7.00
N ASN A 25 4.89 12.58 -6.14
CA ASN A 25 4.99 11.15 -6.45
C ASN A 25 3.72 10.58 -7.11
N ARG A 26 2.66 11.38 -7.27
CA ARG A 26 1.44 10.96 -7.98
C ARG A 26 1.75 10.76 -9.45
N LEU A 27 1.23 9.68 -10.03
CA LEU A 27 1.44 9.36 -11.42
C LEU A 27 0.09 9.05 -12.09
N ASP A 28 -0.43 10.01 -12.83
CA ASP A 28 -1.71 9.87 -13.53
C ASP A 28 -1.52 9.31 -14.96
N LEU A 29 -0.39 9.63 -15.60
CA LEU A 29 -0.09 9.25 -16.98
C LEU A 29 1.31 8.65 -17.07
N VAL A 30 1.50 7.75 -18.02
CA VAL A 30 2.79 7.18 -18.35
C VAL A 30 3.20 7.52 -19.79
N SER A 31 4.51 7.56 -20.04
CA SER A 31 5.02 7.75 -21.39
C SER A 31 4.65 6.57 -22.29
N PRO A 32 4.52 6.78 -23.62
CA PRO A 32 4.30 5.70 -24.59
C PRO A 32 5.36 4.60 -24.51
N ASP A 33 6.62 4.97 -24.28
CA ASP A 33 7.76 4.03 -24.18
C ASP A 33 7.62 3.13 -22.95
N PHE A 34 7.29 3.72 -21.79
CA PHE A 34 7.00 2.91 -20.59
C PHE A 34 5.79 2.01 -20.82
N ALA A 35 4.73 2.54 -21.43
CA ALA A 35 3.52 1.77 -21.68
C ALA A 35 3.78 0.54 -22.57
N ALA A 36 4.56 0.72 -23.62
CA ALA A 36 4.98 -0.37 -24.50
C ALA A 36 5.85 -1.39 -23.75
N PHE A 37 6.89 -0.92 -23.08
CA PHE A 37 7.81 -1.75 -22.30
C PHE A 37 7.09 -2.56 -21.23
N TYR A 38 6.24 -1.93 -20.43
CA TYR A 38 5.60 -2.59 -19.28
C TYR A 38 4.55 -3.63 -19.75
N ARG A 39 3.78 -3.33 -20.80
CA ARG A 39 2.88 -4.31 -21.41
C ARG A 39 3.63 -5.51 -21.96
N ASP A 40 4.76 -5.29 -22.63
CA ASP A 40 5.57 -6.38 -23.17
C ASP A 40 6.23 -7.19 -22.07
N HIS A 41 6.67 -6.56 -20.99
CA HIS A 41 7.19 -7.23 -19.81
C HIS A 41 6.14 -8.19 -19.21
N ILE A 42 4.92 -7.72 -19.00
CA ILE A 42 3.82 -8.54 -18.48
C ILE A 42 3.47 -9.68 -19.44
N ARG A 43 3.40 -9.41 -20.75
CA ARG A 43 3.16 -10.45 -21.78
C ARG A 43 4.21 -11.56 -21.73
N LYS A 44 5.48 -11.20 -21.60
CA LYS A 44 6.60 -12.15 -21.47
C LYS A 44 6.48 -13.00 -20.20
N LEU A 45 6.10 -12.39 -19.07
CA LEU A 45 5.86 -13.13 -17.83
C LEU A 45 4.70 -14.11 -17.95
N LEU A 46 3.58 -13.67 -18.54
CA LEU A 46 2.42 -14.53 -18.77
C LEU A 46 2.77 -15.68 -19.70
N TRP A 47 3.48 -15.41 -20.80
CA TRP A 47 3.93 -16.44 -21.73
C TRP A 47 4.86 -17.46 -21.05
N LEU A 48 5.87 -16.98 -20.33
CA LEU A 48 6.85 -17.82 -19.62
C LEU A 48 6.19 -18.72 -18.56
N ARG A 49 5.19 -18.18 -17.86
CA ARG A 49 4.49 -18.85 -16.76
C ARG A 49 3.23 -19.60 -17.22
N GLN A 50 2.93 -19.61 -18.51
CA GLN A 50 1.68 -20.15 -19.06
C GLN A 50 0.43 -19.59 -18.35
N GLY A 51 0.55 -18.33 -17.87
CA GLY A 51 -0.48 -17.66 -17.11
C GLY A 51 -1.50 -16.95 -17.99
N ARG A 52 -2.75 -16.87 -17.53
CA ARG A 52 -3.82 -16.13 -18.21
C ARG A 52 -4.04 -14.75 -17.61
N ARG A 53 -3.54 -14.52 -16.39
CA ARG A 53 -3.66 -13.28 -15.64
C ARG A 53 -2.37 -12.93 -14.94
N TYR A 54 -2.17 -11.64 -14.82
CA TYR A 54 -1.09 -11.07 -14.04
C TYR A 54 -1.63 -10.54 -12.71
N LEU A 55 -0.99 -10.91 -11.62
CA LEU A 55 -1.28 -10.40 -10.30
C LEU A 55 -0.05 -9.65 -9.80
N ALA A 56 -0.22 -8.37 -9.50
CA ALA A 56 0.80 -7.55 -8.88
C ALA A 56 0.36 -7.18 -7.46
N LYS A 57 1.30 -7.11 -6.55
CA LYS A 57 1.15 -6.48 -5.24
C LYS A 57 2.25 -5.44 -5.09
N GLY A 58 1.89 -4.19 -4.88
CA GLY A 58 2.83 -3.10 -4.69
C GLY A 58 2.20 -2.00 -3.85
N ASN A 59 2.88 -1.61 -2.77
CA ASN A 59 2.39 -0.57 -1.89
C ASN A 59 2.30 0.79 -2.61
N TYR A 60 3.23 1.04 -3.53
CA TYR A 60 3.28 2.27 -4.33
C TYR A 60 2.24 2.31 -5.45
N ASN A 61 1.56 1.21 -5.76
CA ASN A 61 0.51 1.20 -6.79
C ASN A 61 -0.62 2.19 -6.49
N LEU A 62 -0.82 2.54 -5.21
CA LEU A 62 -1.86 3.50 -4.82
C LEU A 62 -1.65 4.93 -5.38
N VAL A 63 -0.40 5.35 -5.65
CA VAL A 63 -0.13 6.68 -6.23
C VAL A 63 -0.24 6.72 -7.75
N ARG A 64 -0.49 5.57 -8.39
CA ARG A 64 -0.53 5.42 -9.85
C ARG A 64 -1.75 4.63 -10.34
N LEU A 65 -2.87 4.67 -9.60
CA LEU A 65 -4.09 3.95 -9.97
C LEU A 65 -4.61 4.35 -11.35
N ARG A 66 -4.59 5.64 -11.69
CA ARG A 66 -4.99 6.16 -13.02
C ARG A 66 -4.07 5.65 -14.12
N ALA A 67 -2.76 5.71 -13.89
CA ALA A 67 -1.77 5.19 -14.85
C ALA A 67 -1.92 3.68 -15.07
N ILE A 68 -2.21 2.91 -14.03
CA ILE A 68 -2.49 1.47 -14.13
C ILE A 68 -3.74 1.23 -15.00
N LEU A 69 -4.81 1.99 -14.79
CA LEU A 69 -6.04 1.87 -15.60
C LEU A 69 -5.86 2.36 -17.04
N GLN A 70 -4.96 3.31 -17.28
CA GLN A 70 -4.57 3.69 -18.64
C GLN A 70 -3.82 2.56 -19.36
N LEU A 71 -2.94 1.87 -18.63
CA LEU A 71 -2.20 0.73 -19.17
C LEU A 71 -3.09 -0.51 -19.39
N PHE A 72 -3.98 -0.77 -18.44
CA PHE A 72 -4.84 -1.94 -18.35
C PHE A 72 -6.26 -1.53 -17.94
N PRO A 73 -7.12 -1.15 -18.88
CA PRO A 73 -8.47 -0.66 -18.58
C PRO A 73 -9.37 -1.69 -17.88
N ASP A 74 -9.02 -2.97 -17.99
CA ASP A 74 -9.70 -4.09 -17.35
C ASP A 74 -9.11 -4.48 -15.97
N ALA A 75 -8.10 -3.76 -15.49
CA ALA A 75 -7.50 -4.04 -14.19
C ALA A 75 -8.53 -3.98 -13.06
N ARG A 76 -8.40 -4.89 -12.10
CA ARG A 76 -9.16 -4.92 -10.86
C ARG A 76 -8.21 -4.64 -9.70
N ILE A 77 -8.58 -3.68 -8.88
CA ILE A 77 -7.74 -3.16 -7.81
C ILE A 77 -8.36 -3.55 -6.48
N ILE A 78 -7.57 -4.15 -5.61
CA ILE A 78 -7.98 -4.48 -4.24
C ILE A 78 -7.15 -3.60 -3.31
N ILE A 79 -7.83 -2.80 -2.51
CA ILE A 79 -7.20 -1.88 -1.55
C ILE A 79 -7.51 -2.39 -0.14
N PRO A 80 -6.55 -3.04 0.52
CA PRO A 80 -6.72 -3.47 1.90
C PRO A 80 -6.71 -2.25 2.84
N LEU A 81 -7.70 -2.17 3.70
CA LEU A 81 -7.83 -1.17 4.76
C LEU A 81 -7.69 -1.83 6.12
N ARG A 82 -7.18 -1.09 7.08
CA ARG A 82 -7.03 -1.55 8.46
C ARG A 82 -7.26 -0.41 9.45
N ASP A 83 -7.77 -0.75 10.63
CA ASP A 83 -7.90 0.18 11.75
C ASP A 83 -6.59 0.95 11.98
N PRO A 84 -6.61 2.29 12.10
CA PRO A 84 -5.40 3.10 12.19
C PRO A 84 -4.53 2.76 13.40
N LEU A 85 -5.12 2.43 14.55
CA LEU A 85 -4.35 2.10 15.76
C LEU A 85 -3.50 0.84 15.54
N THR A 86 -4.14 -0.22 15.04
CA THR A 86 -3.47 -1.49 14.80
C THR A 86 -2.51 -1.41 13.60
N HIS A 87 -2.86 -0.61 12.58
CA HIS A 87 -2.01 -0.42 11.41
C HIS A 87 -0.74 0.35 11.76
N ILE A 88 -0.86 1.50 12.43
CA ILE A 88 0.28 2.33 12.83
C ILE A 88 1.22 1.54 13.75
N ALA A 89 0.70 0.80 14.73
CA ALA A 89 1.52 -0.07 15.56
C ALA A 89 2.29 -1.12 14.74
N SER A 90 1.66 -1.66 13.71
CA SER A 90 2.31 -2.62 12.79
C SER A 90 3.40 -1.96 11.95
N LEU A 91 3.15 -0.77 11.40
CA LEU A 91 4.12 0.00 10.60
C LEU A 91 5.36 0.36 11.43
N MET A 92 5.15 0.86 12.66
CA MET A 92 6.24 1.18 13.58
C MET A 92 7.10 -0.06 13.91
N ARG A 93 6.47 -1.20 14.15
CA ARG A 93 7.17 -2.46 14.41
C ARG A 93 7.97 -2.91 13.20
N GLN A 94 7.41 -2.84 11.99
CA GLN A 94 8.12 -3.16 10.76
C GLN A 94 9.31 -2.23 10.53
N HIS A 95 9.13 -0.93 10.72
CA HIS A 95 10.22 0.03 10.61
C HIS A 95 11.37 -0.29 11.58
N ALA A 96 11.08 -0.62 12.84
CA ALA A 96 12.09 -0.99 13.82
C ALA A 96 12.86 -2.27 13.41
N LEU A 97 12.15 -3.28 12.88
CA LEU A 97 12.76 -4.53 12.40
C LEU A 97 13.70 -4.29 11.22
N PHE A 98 13.25 -3.52 10.22
CA PHE A 98 14.05 -3.19 9.04
C PHE A 98 15.28 -2.36 9.43
N SER A 99 15.11 -1.31 10.24
CA SER A 99 16.23 -0.48 10.70
C SER A 99 17.28 -1.32 11.47
N ALA A 100 16.84 -2.20 12.36
CA ALA A 100 17.75 -3.08 13.09
C ALA A 100 18.48 -4.08 12.17
N ALA A 101 17.82 -4.58 11.13
CA ALA A 101 18.43 -5.46 10.15
C ALA A 101 19.47 -4.72 9.28
N GLU A 102 19.16 -3.51 8.84
CA GLU A 102 20.03 -2.70 7.99
C GLU A 102 21.26 -2.17 8.73
N VAL A 103 21.13 -1.86 10.02
CA VAL A 103 22.28 -1.54 10.88
C VAL A 103 23.24 -2.73 10.96
N ARG A 104 22.73 -3.96 11.14
CA ARG A 104 23.54 -5.16 11.23
C ARG A 104 24.11 -5.59 9.89
N HIS A 105 23.38 -5.31 8.80
CA HIS A 105 23.71 -5.76 7.45
C HIS A 105 23.58 -4.59 6.45
N PRO A 106 24.61 -3.72 6.32
CA PRO A 106 24.54 -2.55 5.41
C PRO A 106 24.26 -2.90 3.94
N ALA A 107 24.52 -4.13 3.53
CA ALA A 107 24.16 -4.62 2.20
C ALA A 107 22.63 -4.69 2.01
N ALA A 108 21.86 -4.93 3.09
CA ALA A 108 20.41 -4.94 3.03
C ALA A 108 19.86 -3.55 2.71
N LEU A 109 20.38 -2.48 3.32
CA LEU A 109 20.00 -1.10 2.99
C LEU A 109 20.21 -0.80 1.50
N ARG A 110 21.39 -1.13 0.96
CA ARG A 110 21.67 -0.93 -0.48
C ARG A 110 20.75 -1.75 -1.38
N TYR A 111 20.39 -2.96 -0.95
CA TYR A 111 19.42 -3.78 -1.67
C TYR A 111 18.04 -3.12 -1.68
N MET A 112 17.53 -2.70 -0.51
CA MET A 112 16.23 -2.02 -0.39
C MET A 112 16.17 -0.76 -1.26
N GLN A 113 17.21 0.06 -1.27
CA GLN A 113 17.30 1.24 -2.14
C GLN A 113 17.22 0.88 -3.62
N ARG A 114 17.90 -0.19 -4.04
CA ARG A 114 17.90 -0.64 -5.45
C ARG A 114 16.54 -1.16 -5.91
N VAL A 115 15.82 -1.83 -5.03
CA VAL A 115 14.49 -2.36 -5.36
C VAL A 115 13.35 -1.39 -5.07
N GLY A 116 13.66 -0.16 -4.64
CA GLY A 116 12.67 0.88 -4.40
C GLY A 116 11.84 0.70 -3.13
N HIS A 117 12.39 0.05 -2.13
CA HIS A 117 11.70 -0.23 -0.86
C HIS A 117 12.04 0.82 0.18
N TYR A 118 11.33 1.95 0.16
CA TYR A 118 11.55 3.11 1.03
C TYR A 118 10.48 3.28 2.11
N GLU A 119 9.61 2.29 2.33
CA GLU A 119 8.55 2.36 3.33
C GLU A 119 9.10 2.28 4.76
N PHE A 120 10.17 1.53 4.95
CA PHE A 120 10.76 1.21 6.25
C PHE A 120 12.29 1.30 6.19
N GLY A 121 12.93 1.17 7.36
CA GLY A 121 14.38 1.12 7.45
C GLY A 121 15.04 2.49 7.56
N LEU A 122 16.35 2.51 7.39
CA LEU A 122 17.19 3.71 7.60
C LEU A 122 16.98 4.79 6.54
N ASP A 123 16.54 4.41 5.32
CA ASP A 123 16.22 5.34 4.23
C ASP A 123 14.69 5.47 4.02
N ARG A 124 13.92 5.41 5.11
CA ARG A 124 12.47 5.58 5.08
C ARG A 124 12.09 6.96 4.51
N ARG A 125 11.16 6.96 3.56
CA ARG A 125 10.67 8.17 2.89
C ARG A 125 9.16 8.25 2.94
N ALA A 126 8.62 9.44 3.22
CA ALA A 126 7.20 9.70 3.04
C ALA A 126 6.92 10.02 1.57
N LEU A 127 5.83 9.47 1.03
CA LEU A 127 5.33 9.83 -0.28
C LEU A 127 4.81 11.28 -0.27
N ASN A 128 5.22 12.05 -1.26
CA ASN A 128 4.63 13.34 -1.53
C ASN A 128 3.38 13.17 -2.42
N LEU A 129 2.24 13.33 -1.82
CA LEU A 129 0.92 13.18 -2.45
C LEU A 129 0.34 14.53 -2.88
N GLY A 130 1.20 15.43 -3.40
CA GLY A 130 0.83 16.77 -3.86
C GLY A 130 1.02 17.85 -2.79
N SER A 131 1.65 17.55 -1.65
CA SER A 131 1.94 18.54 -0.60
C SER A 131 3.34 18.36 -0.01
N VAL A 132 4.31 19.12 -0.54
CA VAL A 132 5.69 19.13 -0.03
C VAL A 132 5.72 19.51 1.46
N SER A 133 4.87 20.45 1.90
CA SER A 133 4.84 20.90 3.30
C SER A 133 4.38 19.77 4.23
N ALA A 134 3.34 19.01 3.86
CA ALA A 134 2.89 17.86 4.64
C ALA A 134 3.95 16.77 4.72
N THR A 135 4.58 16.44 3.59
CA THR A 135 5.67 15.46 3.51
C THR A 135 6.86 15.85 4.37
N THR A 136 7.26 17.13 4.30
CA THR A 136 8.35 17.68 5.13
C THR A 136 8.03 17.62 6.63
N ALA A 137 6.78 17.92 7.01
CA ALA A 137 6.34 17.83 8.40
C ALA A 137 6.40 16.38 8.92
N ILE A 138 5.92 15.41 8.13
CA ILE A 138 6.00 13.97 8.48
C ILE A 138 7.44 13.54 8.69
N GLN A 139 8.32 13.85 7.74
CA GLN A 139 9.74 13.49 7.83
C GLN A 139 10.45 14.17 9.00
N LYS A 140 10.07 15.42 9.31
CA LYS A 140 10.59 16.12 10.48
C LYS A 140 10.20 15.41 11.78
N LEU A 141 8.92 15.03 11.93
CA LEU A 141 8.46 14.28 13.10
C LEU A 141 9.24 12.97 13.28
N TRP A 142 9.47 12.24 12.22
CA TRP A 142 10.27 11.01 12.28
C TRP A 142 11.72 11.27 12.68
N ARG A 143 12.37 12.31 12.14
CA ARG A 143 13.74 12.69 12.54
C ARG A 143 13.84 13.12 13.99
N ASP A 144 12.80 13.79 14.50
CA ASP A 144 12.73 14.26 15.88
C ASP A 144 12.32 13.13 16.88
N GLY A 145 12.13 11.89 16.41
CA GLY A 145 11.73 10.75 17.24
C GLY A 145 10.24 10.71 17.59
N ASN A 146 9.42 11.61 17.02
CA ASN A 146 7.97 11.65 17.21
C ASN A 146 7.25 10.64 16.30
N GLU A 147 7.64 9.37 16.44
CA GLU A 147 7.22 8.28 15.54
C GLU A 147 5.69 8.14 15.45
N VAL A 148 5.00 8.14 16.59
CA VAL A 148 3.54 7.96 16.63
C VAL A 148 2.81 9.04 15.83
N GLU A 149 3.20 10.30 16.01
CA GLU A 149 2.57 11.42 15.31
C GLU A 149 2.93 11.41 13.82
N GLY A 150 4.20 11.17 13.50
CA GLY A 150 4.66 11.08 12.11
C GLY A 150 3.96 9.98 11.34
N TRP A 151 3.82 8.77 11.91
CA TRP A 151 3.08 7.68 11.30
C TRP A 151 1.58 7.96 11.19
N SER A 152 1.01 8.67 12.18
CA SER A 152 -0.41 9.05 12.13
C SER A 152 -0.71 10.02 11.00
N LEU A 153 0.13 11.04 10.83
CA LEU A 153 0.00 12.01 9.73
C LEU A 153 0.23 11.34 8.37
N TYR A 154 1.23 10.46 8.27
CA TYR A 154 1.48 9.72 7.04
C TYR A 154 0.33 8.80 6.69
N TRP A 155 -0.21 8.05 7.68
CA TRP A 155 -1.40 7.23 7.50
C TRP A 155 -2.59 8.05 7.00
N ALA A 156 -2.87 9.18 7.65
CA ALA A 156 -3.96 10.07 7.25
C ALA A 156 -3.76 10.59 5.82
N SER A 157 -2.57 11.07 5.48
CA SER A 157 -2.24 11.57 4.14
C SER A 157 -2.49 10.53 3.04
N VAL A 158 -2.01 9.30 3.26
CA VAL A 158 -2.20 8.20 2.28
C VAL A 158 -3.67 7.83 2.13
N HIS A 159 -4.40 7.73 3.24
CA HIS A 159 -5.82 7.31 3.20
C HIS A 159 -6.73 8.42 2.69
N ASP A 160 -6.44 9.68 2.99
CA ASP A 160 -7.15 10.82 2.39
C ASP A 160 -6.94 10.86 0.88
N PHE A 161 -5.72 10.65 0.41
CA PHE A 161 -5.41 10.57 -1.02
C PHE A 161 -6.20 9.44 -1.71
N VAL A 162 -6.24 8.24 -1.11
CA VAL A 162 -7.05 7.13 -1.64
C VAL A 162 -8.53 7.49 -1.68
N ALA A 163 -9.07 8.10 -0.62
CA ALA A 163 -10.46 8.53 -0.57
C ALA A 163 -10.79 9.57 -1.65
N GLU A 164 -9.87 10.51 -1.90
CA GLU A 164 -9.99 11.51 -2.96
C GLU A 164 -10.00 10.88 -4.35
N GLN A 165 -9.06 9.99 -4.65
CA GLN A 165 -9.02 9.25 -5.91
C GLN A 165 -10.34 8.50 -6.18
N LEU A 166 -10.88 7.82 -5.16
CA LEU A 166 -12.16 7.10 -5.27
C LEU A 166 -13.36 8.04 -5.43
N HIS A 167 -13.30 9.25 -4.88
CA HIS A 167 -14.37 10.24 -5.00
C HIS A 167 -14.35 10.90 -6.38
N GLU A 168 -13.21 11.35 -6.82
CA GLU A 168 -13.04 12.16 -8.03
C GLU A 168 -13.06 11.33 -9.32
N ASP A 169 -12.48 10.13 -9.29
CA ASP A 169 -12.30 9.31 -10.49
C ASP A 169 -13.27 8.13 -10.52
N ARG A 170 -14.25 8.21 -11.45
CA ARG A 170 -15.23 7.14 -11.64
C ARG A 170 -14.59 5.82 -12.10
N ALA A 171 -13.53 5.86 -12.91
CA ALA A 171 -12.86 4.66 -13.39
C ALA A 171 -12.12 3.97 -12.26
N VAL A 172 -11.38 4.73 -11.44
CA VAL A 172 -10.71 4.20 -10.24
C VAL A 172 -11.74 3.60 -9.28
N ARG A 173 -12.82 4.33 -8.97
CA ARG A 173 -13.89 3.84 -8.09
C ARG A 173 -14.53 2.54 -8.60
N LYS A 174 -14.75 2.40 -9.92
CA LYS A 174 -15.33 1.18 -10.52
C LYS A 174 -14.34 0.01 -10.46
N ALA A 175 -13.06 0.27 -10.62
CA ALA A 175 -12.01 -0.75 -10.64
C ALA A 175 -11.59 -1.21 -9.24
N ALA A 176 -11.84 -0.41 -8.20
CA ALA A 176 -11.37 -0.65 -6.84
C ALA A 176 -12.41 -1.39 -5.97
N LEU A 177 -11.91 -2.32 -5.16
CA LEU A 177 -12.61 -2.95 -4.05
C LEU A 177 -11.87 -2.63 -2.77
N LEU A 178 -12.53 -1.97 -1.83
CA LEU A 178 -12.02 -1.79 -0.47
C LEU A 178 -12.27 -3.05 0.35
N VAL A 179 -11.22 -3.57 0.98
CA VAL A 179 -11.29 -4.77 1.82
C VAL A 179 -10.77 -4.43 3.21
N ARG A 180 -11.63 -4.47 4.21
CA ARG A 180 -11.20 -4.25 5.59
C ARG A 180 -10.55 -5.52 6.12
N PHE A 181 -9.39 -5.37 6.73
CA PHE A 181 -8.66 -6.47 7.33
C PHE A 181 -9.47 -7.15 8.44
N GLU A 182 -10.21 -6.37 9.23
CA GLU A 182 -11.06 -6.85 10.30
C GLU A 182 -12.22 -7.70 9.76
N GLU A 183 -12.82 -7.30 8.63
CA GLU A 183 -13.86 -8.10 7.94
C GLU A 183 -13.27 -9.40 7.37
N LEU A 184 -12.08 -9.31 6.78
CA LEU A 184 -11.38 -10.50 6.28
C LEU A 184 -11.09 -11.51 7.41
N CYS A 185 -10.74 -11.02 8.60
CA CYS A 185 -10.52 -11.89 9.76
C CYS A 185 -11.82 -12.45 10.36
N ALA A 186 -12.90 -11.68 10.30
CA ALA A 186 -14.20 -12.09 10.88
C ALA A 186 -14.99 -13.03 9.95
N ASP A 187 -14.94 -12.76 8.64
CA ASP A 187 -15.58 -13.56 7.59
C ASP A 187 -14.63 -13.74 6.40
N ALA A 188 -13.70 -14.67 6.56
CA ALA A 188 -12.68 -14.92 5.55
C ALA A 188 -13.28 -15.49 4.26
N GLU A 189 -14.23 -16.42 4.34
CA GLU A 189 -14.83 -17.06 3.17
C GLU A 189 -15.67 -16.08 2.36
N GLY A 190 -16.54 -15.29 3.00
CA GLY A 190 -17.34 -14.27 2.32
C GLY A 190 -16.47 -13.17 1.71
N THR A 191 -15.43 -12.73 2.42
CA THR A 191 -14.50 -11.71 1.92
C THR A 191 -13.67 -12.22 0.74
N LEU A 192 -13.15 -13.45 0.80
CA LEU A 192 -12.43 -14.07 -0.33
C LEU A 192 -13.36 -14.22 -1.55
N THR A 193 -14.60 -14.65 -1.35
CA THR A 193 -15.61 -14.75 -2.41
C THR A 193 -15.83 -13.39 -3.07
N ARG A 194 -15.98 -12.32 -2.29
CA ARG A 194 -16.10 -10.93 -2.79
C ARG A 194 -14.90 -10.52 -3.62
N ILE A 195 -13.69 -10.83 -3.15
CA ILE A 195 -12.43 -10.52 -3.85
C ILE A 195 -12.37 -11.24 -5.21
N LEU A 196 -12.65 -12.56 -5.23
CA LEU A 196 -12.63 -13.34 -6.45
C LEU A 196 -13.67 -12.86 -7.46
N ASN A 197 -14.89 -12.58 -7.01
CA ASN A 197 -15.96 -12.02 -7.85
C ASN A 197 -15.57 -10.67 -8.44
N HIS A 198 -15.00 -9.76 -7.63
CA HIS A 198 -14.52 -8.47 -8.10
C HIS A 198 -13.40 -8.62 -9.13
N ALA A 199 -12.50 -9.57 -8.91
CA ALA A 199 -11.41 -9.89 -9.84
C ALA A 199 -11.88 -10.66 -11.06
N HIS A 200 -13.16 -11.02 -11.20
CA HIS A 200 -13.70 -11.89 -12.25
C HIS A 200 -12.95 -13.23 -12.33
N LEU A 201 -12.66 -13.81 -11.16
CA LEU A 201 -12.07 -15.13 -11.02
C LEU A 201 -13.14 -16.12 -10.58
N GLU A 202 -13.02 -17.34 -11.07
CA GLU A 202 -13.89 -18.43 -10.62
C GLU A 202 -13.67 -18.68 -9.12
N SER A 203 -14.76 -18.79 -8.38
CA SER A 203 -14.74 -19.09 -6.95
C SER A 203 -14.76 -20.60 -6.74
N ASP A 204 -13.60 -21.20 -6.51
CA ASP A 204 -13.49 -22.59 -6.06
C ASP A 204 -13.75 -22.63 -4.53
N LYS A 205 -14.86 -23.26 -4.16
CA LYS A 205 -15.26 -23.41 -2.75
C LYS A 205 -14.21 -24.15 -1.92
N ALA A 206 -13.58 -25.17 -2.48
CA ALA A 206 -12.55 -25.94 -1.78
C ALA A 206 -11.30 -25.10 -1.53
N TRP A 207 -10.89 -24.30 -2.52
CA TRP A 207 -9.79 -23.35 -2.38
C TRP A 207 -10.10 -22.26 -1.36
N ILE A 208 -11.31 -21.67 -1.39
CA ILE A 208 -11.76 -20.66 -0.43
C ILE A 208 -11.70 -21.22 0.99
N ALA A 209 -12.28 -22.39 1.22
CA ALA A 209 -12.29 -23.04 2.53
C ALA A 209 -10.89 -23.41 3.03
N ALA A 210 -9.99 -23.81 2.14
CA ALA A 210 -8.60 -24.09 2.49
C ALA A 210 -7.84 -22.80 2.84
N THR A 211 -8.01 -21.74 2.06
CA THR A 211 -7.33 -20.45 2.24
C THR A 211 -7.84 -19.73 3.49
N SER A 212 -9.15 -19.75 3.76
CA SER A 212 -9.75 -19.09 4.91
C SER A 212 -9.18 -19.58 6.25
N ARG A 213 -8.77 -20.85 6.35
CA ARG A 213 -8.15 -21.43 7.55
C ARG A 213 -6.81 -20.78 7.93
N HIS A 214 -6.15 -20.13 6.97
CA HIS A 214 -4.87 -19.44 7.20
C HIS A 214 -5.04 -17.97 7.58
N ILE A 215 -6.25 -17.43 7.39
CA ILE A 215 -6.56 -16.04 7.72
C ILE A 215 -6.97 -15.97 9.19
N ARG A 216 -6.20 -15.24 9.98
CA ARG A 216 -6.44 -15.10 11.43
C ARG A 216 -6.22 -13.66 11.85
N ALA A 217 -7.01 -13.23 12.84
CA ALA A 217 -6.72 -11.98 13.53
C ALA A 217 -5.32 -12.04 14.16
N PRO A 218 -4.59 -10.92 14.20
CA PRO A 218 -3.30 -10.88 14.85
C PRO A 218 -3.42 -11.33 16.31
N SER A 219 -2.54 -12.20 16.73
CA SER A 219 -2.45 -12.67 18.13
C SER A 219 -1.81 -11.64 19.07
N SER A 220 -1.34 -10.51 18.53
CA SER A 220 -0.79 -9.41 19.33
C SER A 220 -1.90 -8.75 20.14
N GLY A 221 -1.66 -8.55 21.43
CA GLY A 221 -2.52 -7.76 22.32
C GLY A 221 -2.80 -6.35 21.81
N PRO A 222 -3.47 -5.50 22.61
CA PRO A 222 -3.75 -4.12 22.23
C PRO A 222 -2.45 -3.40 21.80
N PRO A 223 -2.53 -2.45 20.85
CA PRO A 223 -1.37 -1.70 20.42
C PRO A 223 -0.66 -1.03 21.62
N PRO A 224 0.67 -0.97 21.66
CA PRO A 224 1.44 -0.52 22.83
C PRO A 224 1.50 1.01 22.91
N PHE A 225 0.35 1.67 22.92
CA PHE A 225 0.25 3.13 23.00
C PHE A 225 -0.25 3.58 24.38
N THR A 226 0.22 4.74 24.83
CA THR A 226 -0.35 5.42 25.98
C THR A 226 -1.73 6.01 25.62
N GLU A 227 -2.55 6.34 26.63
CA GLU A 227 -3.86 6.97 26.41
C GLU A 227 -3.74 8.31 25.64
N ALA A 228 -2.68 9.08 25.86
CA ALA A 228 -2.41 10.31 25.12
C ALA A 228 -2.12 10.00 23.64
N GLN A 229 -1.33 8.96 23.36
CA GLN A 229 -1.03 8.51 21.99
C GLN A 229 -2.29 7.97 21.30
N TYR A 230 -3.13 7.18 21.99
CA TYR A 230 -4.42 6.73 21.46
C TYR A 230 -5.29 7.89 21.01
N ARG A 231 -5.44 8.91 21.86
CA ARG A 231 -6.22 10.12 21.54
C ARG A 231 -5.63 10.86 20.35
N LYS A 232 -4.31 11.02 20.31
CA LYS A 232 -3.62 11.72 19.23
C LYS A 232 -3.78 11.00 17.89
N ILE A 233 -3.60 9.67 17.85
CA ILE A 233 -3.81 8.86 16.65
C ILE A 233 -5.24 9.04 16.14
N ARG A 234 -6.25 8.84 17.01
CA ARG A 234 -7.65 8.99 16.64
C ARG A 234 -7.97 10.38 16.11
N GLN A 235 -7.46 11.43 16.76
CA GLN A 235 -7.65 12.80 16.31
C GLN A 235 -7.10 13.05 14.90
N ILE A 236 -5.87 12.62 14.65
CA ILE A 236 -5.19 12.84 13.35
C ILE A 236 -5.84 12.02 12.23
N THR A 237 -6.23 10.78 12.51
CA THR A 237 -6.71 9.84 11.48
C THR A 237 -8.22 9.88 11.26
N ALA A 238 -9.00 10.60 12.10
CA ALA A 238 -10.46 10.56 12.12
C ALA A 238 -11.10 10.87 10.75
N SER A 239 -10.67 11.95 10.10
CA SER A 239 -11.23 12.37 8.81
C SER A 239 -11.03 11.31 7.73
N ALA A 240 -9.79 10.87 7.53
CA ALA A 240 -9.44 9.86 6.54
C ALA A 240 -10.15 8.51 6.83
N ALA A 241 -10.20 8.10 8.09
CA ALA A 241 -10.91 6.90 8.50
C ALA A 241 -12.41 6.98 8.19
N GLN A 242 -13.04 8.11 8.47
CA GLN A 242 -14.46 8.35 8.18
C GLN A 242 -14.76 8.30 6.68
N ARG A 243 -13.94 8.97 5.85
CA ARG A 243 -14.09 8.98 4.38
C ARG A 243 -14.03 7.59 3.77
N LEU A 244 -13.24 6.69 4.32
CA LEU A 244 -13.11 5.30 3.89
C LEU A 244 -14.00 4.32 4.67
N GLY A 245 -14.83 4.84 5.58
CA GLY A 245 -15.73 4.04 6.41
C GLY A 245 -15.00 3.12 7.41
N ILE A 246 -13.77 3.43 7.79
CA ILE A 246 -13.01 2.66 8.79
C ILE A 246 -13.51 3.04 10.19
N GLY A 247 -13.79 2.04 11.05
CA GLY A 247 -14.22 2.28 12.44
C GLY A 247 -15.70 2.63 12.63
N GLN A 248 -16.53 2.57 11.59
CA GLN A 248 -17.99 2.72 11.70
C GLN A 248 -18.62 1.34 12.01
N ARG A 249 -18.54 0.91 13.26
CA ARG A 249 -19.40 -0.13 13.87
C ARG A 249 -19.71 0.28 15.31
#